data_31221e977c5e4d060d1511de8180a9bb
#
_entry.id   31221e977c5e4d060d1511de8180a9bb
#
_cell.length_a   1.000
_cell.length_b   1.000
_cell.length_c   1.000
_cell.angle_alpha   90.00
_cell.angle_beta   90.00
_cell.angle_gamma   90.00
#
_symmetry.space_group_name_H-M   'P 1'
#
loop_
_entity.id
_entity.type
_entity.pdbx_description
1 polymer ?
#
loop_
_entity_poly.entity_id
_entity_poly.type
_entity_poly.pdbx_seq_one_letter_code
_entity_poly.pdbx_strand_id
1 'polypeptide(L)'
;SKLKIDKKIINLIDESYNSNPLSLKTSLINFANVDSKSSLKHVLLGDMLELGRNSSSHHKSITKLINKLNIHKVHVYGKNIKDTYVGVVKNKKGSILENLTDFENFIKKTLNSGDYLMIKGSNSTGLYKKTQLLKLDNRYGL
;
A
#
# COMPACT_ATOMS: atom_id res chain seq x y z
N SER A 1 -2.02 -10.25 9.34
CA SER A 1 -1.15 -10.22 10.51
C SER A 1 -1.24 -8.86 11.21
N LYS A 2 -0.68 -8.79 12.41
CA LYS A 2 -0.68 -7.56 13.19
C LYS A 2 0.75 -7.11 13.44
N LEU A 3 0.99 -5.80 13.31
CA LEU A 3 2.25 -5.16 13.67
C LEU A 3 2.02 -4.32 14.92
N LYS A 4 2.90 -4.43 15.89
CA LYS A 4 2.93 -3.53 17.02
C LYS A 4 4.08 -2.54 16.82
N ILE A 5 3.76 -1.29 16.56
CA ILE A 5 4.74 -0.22 16.36
C ILE A 5 4.49 0.84 17.42
N ASP A 6 5.46 1.03 18.33
CA ASP A 6 5.27 1.79 19.55
C ASP A 6 4.08 1.19 20.33
N LYS A 7 3.04 1.97 20.58
CA LYS A 7 1.82 1.50 21.27
C LYS A 7 0.68 1.25 20.30
N LYS A 8 0.94 1.35 18.99
CA LYS A 8 -0.09 1.16 17.96
C LYS A 8 -0.08 -0.28 17.47
N ILE A 9 -1.27 -0.82 17.23
CA ILE A 9 -1.45 -2.12 16.59
C ILE A 9 -2.06 -1.88 15.22
N ILE A 10 -1.32 -2.25 14.18
CA ILE A 10 -1.71 -2.07 12.79
C ILE A 10 -2.06 -3.43 12.20
N ASN A 11 -3.17 -3.50 11.48
CA ASN A 11 -3.56 -4.71 10.76
C ASN A 11 -2.88 -4.70 9.39
N LEU A 12 -1.86 -5.56 9.22
CA LEU A 12 -1.05 -5.62 8.01
C LEU A 12 -1.54 -6.71 7.07
N ILE A 13 -1.70 -6.34 5.80
CA ILE A 13 -1.92 -7.28 4.70
C ILE A 13 -0.72 -7.14 3.77
N ASP A 14 0.13 -8.16 3.78
CA ASP A 14 1.39 -8.15 3.04
C ASP A 14 1.21 -8.82 1.68
N GLU A 15 1.15 -8.00 0.65
CA GLU A 15 1.09 -8.39 -0.76
C GLU A 15 2.33 -7.89 -1.51
N SER A 16 3.43 -7.67 -0.78
CA SER A 16 4.58 -6.91 -1.27
C SER A 16 5.53 -7.69 -2.18
N TYR A 17 5.31 -8.99 -2.39
CA TYR A 17 6.19 -9.82 -3.19
C TYR A 17 6.01 -9.62 -4.69
N ASN A 18 4.79 -9.43 -5.17
CA ASN A 18 4.50 -9.34 -6.60
C ASN A 18 3.39 -8.32 -6.88
N SER A 19 3.46 -7.67 -8.03
CA SER A 19 2.39 -6.80 -8.50
C SER A 19 2.38 -6.70 -10.02
N ASN A 20 1.22 -6.96 -10.56
CA ASN A 20 0.87 -6.70 -11.95
C ASN A 20 -0.57 -6.17 -11.96
N PRO A 21 -1.07 -5.65 -13.10
CA PRO A 21 -2.41 -5.03 -13.11
C PRO A 21 -3.52 -5.93 -12.60
N LEU A 22 -3.52 -7.22 -12.97
CA LEU A 22 -4.56 -8.13 -12.55
C LEU A 22 -4.48 -8.44 -11.06
N SER A 23 -3.29 -8.79 -10.55
CA SER A 23 -3.12 -9.10 -9.13
C SER A 23 -3.40 -7.88 -8.26
N LEU A 24 -3.03 -6.68 -8.72
CA LEU A 24 -3.29 -5.46 -7.98
C LEU A 24 -4.80 -5.18 -7.89
N LYS A 25 -5.53 -5.31 -9.02
CA LYS A 25 -6.99 -5.14 -9.01
C LYS A 25 -7.66 -6.11 -8.05
N THR A 26 -7.27 -7.37 -8.10
CA THR A 26 -7.83 -8.40 -7.22
C THR A 26 -7.56 -8.08 -5.75
N SER A 27 -6.34 -7.72 -5.43
CA SER A 27 -5.97 -7.37 -4.05
C SER A 27 -6.72 -6.13 -3.55
N LEU A 28 -6.88 -5.12 -4.39
CA LEU A 28 -7.60 -3.90 -4.02
C LEU A 28 -9.09 -4.20 -3.74
N ILE A 29 -9.72 -5.00 -4.59
CA ILE A 29 -11.12 -5.39 -4.40
C ILE A 29 -11.29 -6.18 -3.10
N ASN A 30 -10.43 -7.16 -2.86
CA ASN A 30 -10.48 -7.97 -1.65
C ASN A 30 -10.26 -7.10 -0.40
N PHE A 31 -9.30 -6.20 -0.45
CA PHE A 31 -9.01 -5.29 0.66
C PHE A 31 -10.17 -4.34 0.94
N ALA A 32 -10.79 -3.82 -0.10
CA ALA A 32 -11.95 -2.93 0.03
C ALA A 32 -13.14 -3.61 0.72
N ASN A 33 -13.23 -4.94 0.60
CA ASN A 33 -14.29 -5.72 1.22
C ASN A 33 -14.00 -6.10 2.68
N VAL A 34 -12.82 -5.81 3.19
CA VAL A 34 -12.50 -6.03 4.60
C VAL A 34 -13.34 -5.08 5.46
N ASP A 35 -14.03 -5.61 6.46
CA ASP A 35 -14.76 -4.79 7.41
C ASP A 35 -13.77 -4.20 8.43
N SER A 36 -13.46 -2.93 8.28
CA SER A 36 -12.56 -2.21 9.18
C SER A 36 -13.31 -1.46 10.29
N LYS A 37 -14.63 -1.55 10.30
CA LYS A 37 -15.48 -0.80 11.24
C LYS A 37 -15.18 0.70 11.16
N SER A 38 -14.74 1.31 12.24
CA SER A 38 -14.41 2.73 12.30
C SER A 38 -12.95 3.03 11.92
N SER A 39 -12.13 1.99 11.69
CA SER A 39 -10.73 2.17 11.33
C SER A 39 -10.57 2.46 9.84
N LEU A 40 -9.46 3.10 9.48
CA LEU A 40 -9.19 3.46 8.10
C LEU A 40 -8.43 2.33 7.37
N LYS A 41 -8.69 2.23 6.08
CA LYS A 41 -7.98 1.32 5.17
C LYS A 41 -7.00 2.12 4.32
N HIS A 42 -5.72 1.86 4.53
CA HIS A 42 -4.61 2.45 3.78
C HIS A 42 -4.00 1.42 2.85
N VAL A 43 -3.58 1.85 1.68
CA VAL A 43 -2.74 1.04 0.80
C VAL A 43 -1.42 1.77 0.56
N LEU A 44 -0.33 1.03 0.53
CA LEU A 44 0.97 1.51 0.05
C LEU A 44 1.33 0.71 -1.19
N LEU A 45 1.35 1.39 -2.32
CA LEU A 45 1.55 0.77 -3.62
C LEU A 45 2.94 1.11 -4.17
N GLY A 46 3.67 0.10 -4.56
CA GLY A 46 4.92 0.23 -5.31
C GLY A 46 4.70 -0.02 -6.79
N ASP A 47 5.76 0.15 -7.57
CA ASP A 47 5.69 -0.09 -9.00
C ASP A 47 5.26 -1.53 -9.30
N MET A 48 4.43 -1.68 -10.32
CA MET A 48 4.10 -2.97 -10.89
C MET A 48 5.24 -3.44 -11.80
N LEU A 49 5.25 -4.72 -12.14
CA LEU A 49 6.15 -5.26 -13.15
C LEU A 49 5.96 -4.48 -14.47
N GLU A 50 6.99 -4.50 -15.31
CA GLU A 50 7.02 -3.77 -16.55
C GLU A 50 5.72 -3.96 -17.36
N LEU A 51 5.07 -2.84 -17.72
CA LEU A 51 3.74 -2.86 -18.34
C LEU A 51 3.78 -2.61 -19.85
N GLY A 52 4.93 -2.20 -20.39
CA GLY A 52 5.09 -1.95 -21.81
C GLY A 52 4.22 -0.81 -22.33
N ARG A 53 3.70 -0.97 -23.54
CA ARG A 53 2.93 0.08 -24.24
C ARG A 53 1.63 0.45 -23.55
N ASN A 54 1.07 -0.47 -22.79
CA ASN A 54 -0.22 -0.27 -22.13
C ASN A 54 -0.09 0.32 -20.72
N SER A 55 1.10 0.79 -20.35
CA SER A 55 1.36 1.31 -19.00
C SER A 55 0.36 2.38 -18.58
N SER A 56 0.15 3.40 -19.41
CA SER A 56 -0.78 4.48 -19.12
C SER A 56 -2.20 3.97 -18.91
N SER A 57 -2.64 3.06 -19.78
CA SER A 57 -3.98 2.45 -19.68
C SER A 57 -4.16 1.66 -18.38
N HIS A 58 -3.13 0.89 -17.99
CA HIS A 58 -3.16 0.13 -16.74
C HIS A 58 -3.23 1.06 -15.52
N HIS A 59 -2.41 2.11 -15.49
CA HIS A 59 -2.43 3.06 -14.37
C HIS A 59 -3.78 3.77 -14.25
N LYS A 60 -4.37 4.19 -15.37
CA LYS A 60 -5.70 4.81 -15.38
C LYS A 60 -6.78 3.87 -14.88
N SER A 61 -6.70 2.60 -15.27
CA SER A 61 -7.65 1.57 -14.84
C SER A 61 -7.59 1.33 -13.32
N ILE A 62 -6.38 1.29 -12.77
CA ILE A 62 -6.17 1.15 -11.33
C ILE A 62 -6.72 2.38 -10.59
N THR A 63 -6.40 3.57 -11.06
CA THR A 63 -6.92 4.83 -10.50
C THR A 63 -8.43 4.84 -10.43
N LYS A 64 -9.07 4.49 -11.53
CA LYS A 64 -10.54 4.45 -11.63
C LYS A 64 -11.12 3.48 -10.61
N LEU A 65 -10.49 2.32 -10.47
CA LEU A 65 -10.93 1.31 -9.50
C LEU A 65 -10.79 1.83 -8.06
N ILE A 66 -9.65 2.39 -7.71
CA ILE A 66 -9.41 2.95 -6.38
C ILE A 66 -10.45 4.00 -6.01
N ASN A 67 -10.78 4.88 -6.95
CA ASN A 67 -11.74 5.95 -6.70
C ASN A 67 -13.15 5.42 -6.40
N LYS A 68 -13.48 4.19 -6.82
CA LYS A 68 -14.76 3.56 -6.56
C LYS A 68 -14.79 2.71 -5.30
N LEU A 69 -13.64 2.22 -4.86
CA LEU A 69 -13.57 1.24 -3.77
C LEU A 69 -13.59 1.91 -2.40
N ASN A 70 -13.99 1.14 -1.40
CA ASN A 70 -13.93 1.56 0.00
C ASN A 70 -12.48 1.43 0.53
N ILE A 71 -11.63 2.32 0.06
CA ILE A 71 -10.23 2.49 0.48
C ILE A 71 -10.09 3.96 0.84
N HIS A 72 -9.53 4.24 2.00
CA HIS A 72 -9.51 5.61 2.54
C HIS A 72 -8.29 6.42 2.10
N LYS A 73 -7.11 5.79 2.05
CA LYS A 73 -5.87 6.49 1.70
C LYS A 73 -4.97 5.64 0.83
N VAL A 74 -4.39 6.27 -0.18
CA VAL A 74 -3.44 5.65 -1.11
C VAL A 74 -2.11 6.36 -0.98
N HIS A 75 -1.10 5.60 -0.60
CA HIS A 75 0.29 6.03 -0.54
C HIS A 75 1.07 5.32 -1.63
N VAL A 76 2.08 5.93 -2.17
CA VAL A 76 2.84 5.35 -3.28
C VAL A 76 4.34 5.48 -3.03
N TYR A 77 5.08 4.50 -3.55
CA TYR A 77 6.52 4.50 -3.59
C TYR A 77 6.99 3.97 -4.95
N GLY A 78 7.69 4.78 -5.71
CA GLY A 78 8.23 4.42 -6.99
C GLY A 78 7.91 5.44 -8.08
N LYS A 79 8.68 5.36 -9.16
CA LYS A 79 8.56 6.31 -10.26
C LYS A 79 7.25 6.14 -11.03
N ASN A 80 6.91 4.91 -11.39
CA ASN A 80 5.82 4.64 -12.31
C ASN A 80 4.46 4.63 -11.63
N ILE A 81 4.41 4.19 -10.38
CA ILE A 81 3.14 4.15 -9.63
C ILE A 81 2.57 5.56 -9.38
N LYS A 82 3.37 6.59 -9.50
CA LYS A 82 2.89 7.98 -9.43
C LYS A 82 1.84 8.27 -10.50
N ASP A 83 1.89 7.57 -11.63
CA ASP A 83 0.89 7.71 -12.69
C ASP A 83 -0.50 7.25 -12.22
N THR A 84 -0.56 6.23 -11.37
CA THR A 84 -1.80 5.84 -10.70
C THR A 84 -2.25 6.91 -9.71
N TYR A 85 -1.33 7.43 -8.91
CA TYR A 85 -1.62 8.38 -7.84
C TYR A 85 -2.20 9.69 -8.36
N VAL A 86 -1.72 10.18 -9.49
CA VAL A 86 -2.11 11.49 -10.05
C VAL A 86 -3.63 11.61 -10.20
N GLY A 87 -4.31 10.55 -10.63
CA GLY A 87 -5.75 10.56 -10.86
C GLY A 87 -6.60 10.18 -9.65
N VAL A 88 -5.99 9.83 -8.53
CA VAL A 88 -6.74 9.51 -7.30
C VAL A 88 -7.42 10.77 -6.78
N VAL A 89 -8.66 10.65 -6.34
CA VAL A 89 -9.41 11.79 -5.81
C VAL A 89 -8.71 12.36 -4.57
N LYS A 90 -8.81 13.66 -4.40
CA LYS A 90 -8.02 14.40 -3.40
C LYS A 90 -8.13 13.85 -1.99
N ASN A 91 -9.33 13.50 -1.55
CA ASN A 91 -9.55 13.01 -0.18
C ASN A 91 -8.97 11.61 0.07
N LYS A 92 -8.61 10.88 -0.99
CA LYS A 92 -7.95 9.58 -0.89
C LYS A 92 -6.43 9.65 -1.06
N LYS A 93 -5.90 10.79 -1.47
CA LYS A 93 -4.46 10.96 -1.67
C LYS A 93 -3.75 10.98 -0.32
N GLY A 94 -2.81 10.06 -0.17
CA GLY A 94 -1.92 10.01 0.97
C GLY A 94 -0.52 10.51 0.61
N SER A 95 0.50 9.85 1.10
CA SER A 95 1.89 10.25 0.96
C SER A 95 2.55 9.68 -0.29
N ILE A 96 3.47 10.44 -0.87
CA ILE A 96 4.42 9.95 -1.86
C ILE A 96 5.73 9.74 -1.13
N LEU A 97 6.18 8.49 -1.01
CA LEU A 97 7.46 8.18 -0.38
C LEU A 97 8.57 8.32 -1.40
N GLU A 98 9.58 9.12 -1.09
CA GLU A 98 10.74 9.32 -1.97
C GLU A 98 11.77 8.20 -1.82
N ASN A 99 11.82 7.59 -0.63
CA ASN A 99 12.72 6.47 -0.34
C ASN A 99 12.12 5.62 0.79
N LEU A 100 12.73 4.48 1.07
CA LEU A 100 12.27 3.56 2.11
C LEU A 100 13.06 3.67 3.42
N THR A 101 13.92 4.67 3.55
CA THR A 101 14.75 4.83 4.75
C THR A 101 13.89 5.01 6.01
N ASP A 102 12.84 5.81 5.90
CA ASP A 102 11.94 6.13 7.01
C ASP A 102 10.61 5.37 6.92
N PHE A 103 10.65 4.15 6.39
CA PHE A 103 9.44 3.34 6.19
C PHE A 103 8.67 3.14 7.50
N GLU A 104 9.36 2.80 8.57
CA GLU A 104 8.75 2.62 9.88
C GLU A 104 8.17 3.93 10.42
N ASN A 105 8.89 5.03 10.28
CA ASN A 105 8.38 6.35 10.67
C ASN A 105 7.15 6.75 9.88
N PHE A 106 7.12 6.42 8.59
CA PHE A 106 5.94 6.66 7.77
C PHE A 106 4.71 5.99 8.39
N ILE A 107 4.84 4.72 8.76
CA ILE A 107 3.73 3.98 9.38
C ILE A 107 3.34 4.62 10.71
N LYS A 108 4.32 4.94 11.56
CA LYS A 108 4.07 5.56 12.86
C LYS A 108 3.31 6.87 12.77
N LYS A 109 3.67 7.71 11.79
CA LYS A 109 3.08 9.04 11.64
C LYS A 109 1.72 9.02 10.95
N THR A 110 1.50 8.07 10.07
CA THR A 110 0.37 8.09 9.14
C THR A 110 -0.81 7.28 9.63
N LEU A 111 -0.55 6.14 10.27
CA LEU A 111 -1.61 5.22 10.68
C LEU A 111 -1.95 5.37 12.16
N ASN A 112 -3.22 5.18 12.47
CA ASN A 112 -3.71 5.10 13.84
C ASN A 112 -3.84 3.65 14.26
N SER A 113 -3.82 3.40 15.58
CA SER A 113 -4.02 2.05 16.09
C SER A 113 -5.36 1.50 15.61
N GLY A 114 -5.35 0.28 15.13
CA GLY A 114 -6.52 -0.38 14.55
C GLY A 114 -6.65 -0.23 13.04
N ASP A 115 -5.93 0.70 12.43
CA ASP A 115 -5.97 0.88 10.98
C ASP A 115 -5.43 -0.34 10.23
N TYR A 116 -5.86 -0.48 9.00
CA TYR A 116 -5.42 -1.52 8.09
C TYR A 116 -4.46 -0.95 7.06
N LEU A 117 -3.39 -1.67 6.79
CA LEU A 117 -2.42 -1.31 5.75
C LEU A 117 -2.17 -2.51 4.85
N MET A 118 -2.48 -2.36 3.57
CA MET A 118 -2.06 -3.32 2.56
C MET A 118 -0.84 -2.76 1.82
N ILE A 119 0.21 -3.57 1.70
CA ILE A 119 1.43 -3.20 0.97
C ILE A 119 1.52 -4.08 -0.26
N LYS A 120 1.60 -3.46 -1.45
CA LYS A 120 1.69 -4.20 -2.70
C LYS A 120 2.60 -3.48 -3.70
N GLY A 121 3.53 -4.24 -4.25
CA GLY A 121 4.45 -3.78 -5.28
C GLY A 121 5.20 -4.97 -5.85
N SER A 122 5.93 -4.76 -6.94
CA SER A 122 6.78 -5.82 -7.47
C SER A 122 7.97 -6.05 -6.53
N ASN A 123 8.55 -7.26 -6.59
CA ASN A 123 9.69 -7.62 -5.76
C ASN A 123 10.89 -6.68 -5.97
N SER A 124 11.02 -6.12 -7.19
CA SER A 124 12.11 -5.20 -7.53
C SER A 124 12.05 -3.86 -6.82
N THR A 125 10.92 -3.50 -6.20
CA THR A 125 10.76 -2.20 -5.54
C THR A 125 11.54 -2.08 -4.22
N GLY A 126 11.86 -3.19 -3.59
CA GLY A 126 12.43 -3.20 -2.24
C GLY A 126 11.39 -3.18 -1.12
N LEU A 127 10.12 -3.00 -1.44
CA LEU A 127 9.04 -3.01 -0.45
C LEU A 127 8.93 -4.36 0.26
N TYR A 128 9.07 -5.45 -0.47
CA TYR A 128 9.05 -6.79 0.12
C TYR A 128 10.10 -6.95 1.21
N LYS A 129 11.34 -6.57 0.89
CA LYS A 129 12.46 -6.67 1.84
C LYS A 129 12.20 -5.84 3.09
N LYS A 130 11.76 -4.59 2.93
CA LYS A 130 11.45 -3.71 4.07
C LYS A 130 10.28 -4.24 4.89
N THR A 131 9.26 -4.78 4.24
CA THR A 131 8.11 -5.35 4.93
C THR A 131 8.52 -6.57 5.75
N GLN A 132 9.37 -7.44 5.19
CA GLN A 132 9.86 -8.62 5.92
C GLN A 132 10.70 -8.20 7.14
N LEU A 133 11.57 -7.20 7.00
CA LEU A 133 12.36 -6.69 8.12
C LEU A 133 11.46 -6.11 9.21
N LEU A 134 10.43 -5.37 8.84
CA LEU A 134 9.47 -4.81 9.79
C LEU A 134 8.74 -5.90 10.57
N LYS A 135 8.31 -6.96 9.89
CA LYS A 135 7.65 -8.10 10.51
C LYS A 135 8.59 -8.85 11.45
N LEU A 136 9.86 -8.99 11.06
CA LEU A 136 10.87 -9.66 11.86
C LEU A 136 11.18 -8.87 13.15
N ASP A 137 11.42 -7.57 13.02
CA ASP A 137 11.67 -6.69 14.17
C ASP A 137 10.49 -6.71 15.13
N ASN A 138 9.29 -6.67 14.61
CA ASN A 138 8.07 -6.71 15.41
C ASN A 138 7.93 -8.04 16.16
N ARG A 139 8.30 -9.15 15.52
CA ARG A 139 8.24 -10.49 16.15
C ARG A 139 9.13 -10.61 17.35
N TYR A 140 10.31 -9.97 17.31
CA TYR A 140 11.29 -10.02 18.41
C TYR A 140 11.15 -8.85 19.38
N GLY A 141 10.40 -7.83 19.06
CA GLY A 141 10.18 -6.66 19.90
C GLY A 141 9.04 -6.82 20.90
N LEU A 142 8.47 -7.97 20.93
CA LEU A 142 7.43 -8.30 21.90
C LEU A 142 8.07 -8.77 23.21
#